data_964f2fa0e366523d309474e106485c8d
#
_entry.id   964f2fa0e366523d309474e106485c8d
#
_cell.length_a   1.000
_cell.length_b   1.000
_cell.length_c   1.000
_cell.angle_alpha   90.00
_cell.angle_beta   90.00
_cell.angle_gamma   90.00
#
_symmetry.space_group_name_H-M   'P 1'
#
loop_
_entity.id
_entity.type
_entity.pdbx_description
1 polymer ?
#
loop_
_entity_poly.entity_id
_entity_poly.type
_entity_poly.pdbx_seq_one_letter_code
_entity_poly.pdbx_strand_id
1 'polypeptide(L)'
;AFLTMQAGGRPVEIELSREETFAFTRVRHAIDFSLKTAVRPDGRLVARRYEAYSNQGGYASHGHSIAANASNAYRHLYQDEQVLDADTYTVYTNIASGGAMRGYGIPQVNFAMEAHMDDVARAIGMDPIDLRVKNCMRQGYVDPGTGITCYTSGLLGCLDQGKKYIGWDEKRKAYANQTGNVRRGVGMAMFSYKTGVYPISLETASARLVLNQDGTAQLQMGATEIGQGADTVFTQMAAETIGFRDEDIHIVSTQDTDVTPFDTGAYASRQTYVSGMALKKTAKVFRARILNYAQYMLKRAANT
;
A
#
# COMPACT_ATOMS: atom_id res chain seq x y z
N ALA A 1 -26.51 -9.61 4.73
CA ALA A 1 -27.16 -10.66 3.90
C ALA A 1 -28.13 -11.50 4.73
N PHE A 2 -27.70 -12.18 5.79
CA PHE A 2 -28.60 -13.06 6.58
C PHE A 2 -29.82 -12.31 7.11
N LEU A 3 -29.65 -11.16 7.75
CA LEU A 3 -30.77 -10.36 8.26
C LEU A 3 -31.69 -9.84 7.14
N THR A 4 -31.14 -9.47 6.00
CA THR A 4 -31.91 -9.08 4.82
C THR A 4 -32.81 -10.22 4.34
N MET A 5 -32.29 -11.45 4.31
CA MET A 5 -33.09 -12.64 3.99
C MET A 5 -34.21 -12.86 5.01
N GLN A 6 -33.96 -12.68 6.31
CA GLN A 6 -34.96 -12.80 7.36
C GLN A 6 -35.99 -11.66 7.31
N ALA A 7 -35.60 -10.49 6.83
CA ALA A 7 -36.49 -9.33 6.66
C ALA A 7 -37.27 -9.35 5.34
N GLY A 8 -37.31 -10.48 4.62
CA GLY A 8 -38.03 -10.62 3.35
C GLY A 8 -37.44 -9.79 2.21
N GLY A 9 -36.12 -9.64 2.18
CA GLY A 9 -35.40 -8.90 1.14
C GLY A 9 -35.28 -7.40 1.40
N ARG A 10 -35.79 -6.89 2.53
CA ARG A 10 -35.66 -5.46 2.87
C ARG A 10 -34.24 -5.11 3.26
N PRO A 11 -33.74 -3.91 2.92
CA PRO A 11 -32.44 -3.42 3.39
C PRO A 11 -32.37 -3.44 4.92
N VAL A 12 -31.24 -3.90 5.46
CA VAL A 12 -30.96 -3.94 6.90
C VAL A 12 -29.59 -3.34 7.13
N GLU A 13 -29.51 -2.41 8.07
CA GLU A 13 -28.28 -1.78 8.55
C GLU A 13 -28.00 -2.22 9.99
N ILE A 14 -26.72 -2.42 10.32
CA ILE A 14 -26.22 -2.66 11.66
C ILE A 14 -25.09 -1.67 11.91
N GLU A 15 -25.25 -0.83 12.93
CA GLU A 15 -24.20 0.02 13.46
C GLU A 15 -23.74 -0.53 14.82
N LEU A 16 -22.44 -0.81 14.92
CA LEU A 16 -21.85 -1.29 16.17
C LEU A 16 -21.51 -0.12 17.09
N SER A 17 -21.75 -0.26 18.38
CA SER A 17 -21.22 0.67 19.38
C SER A 17 -19.68 0.62 19.42
N ARG A 18 -19.07 1.54 20.14
CA ARG A 18 -17.61 1.52 20.32
C ARG A 18 -17.15 0.25 21.03
N GLU A 19 -17.84 -0.16 22.06
CA GLU A 19 -17.54 -1.38 22.81
C GLU A 19 -17.68 -2.63 21.93
N GLU A 20 -18.75 -2.70 21.16
CA GLU A 20 -18.97 -3.79 20.19
C GLU A 20 -17.90 -3.78 19.08
N THR A 21 -17.49 -2.60 18.62
CA THR A 21 -16.40 -2.49 17.64
C THR A 21 -15.11 -3.08 18.17
N PHE A 22 -14.74 -2.81 19.44
CA PHE A 22 -13.56 -3.40 20.06
C PHE A 22 -13.69 -4.90 20.31
N ALA A 23 -14.88 -5.39 20.61
CA ALA A 23 -15.11 -6.79 20.94
C ALA A 23 -15.26 -7.69 19.70
N PHE A 24 -15.89 -7.21 18.63
CA PHE A 24 -16.34 -8.04 17.52
C PHE A 24 -15.69 -7.72 16.17
N THR A 25 -15.00 -6.59 16.02
CA THR A 25 -14.32 -6.30 14.74
C THR A 25 -12.87 -6.77 14.75
N ARG A 26 -12.31 -6.87 13.56
CA ARG A 26 -10.91 -7.30 13.36
C ARG A 26 -9.94 -6.20 13.74
N VAL A 27 -8.81 -6.60 14.29
CA VAL A 27 -7.74 -5.69 14.70
C VAL A 27 -6.43 -6.02 14.00
N ARG A 28 -5.51 -5.04 13.98
CA ARG A 28 -4.10 -5.32 13.68
C ARG A 28 -3.53 -6.11 14.84
N HIS A 29 -3.20 -7.37 14.60
CA HIS A 29 -2.72 -8.27 15.64
C HIS A 29 -1.20 -8.14 15.85
N ALA A 30 -0.76 -8.59 17.01
CA ALA A 30 0.66 -8.68 17.32
C ALA A 30 1.34 -9.80 16.54
N ILE A 31 2.61 -9.60 16.24
CA ILE A 31 3.51 -10.63 15.70
C ILE A 31 4.81 -10.54 16.48
N ASP A 32 5.24 -11.65 17.07
CA ASP A 32 6.52 -11.78 17.73
C ASP A 32 7.57 -12.22 16.72
N PHE A 33 8.71 -11.54 16.68
CA PHE A 33 9.77 -11.78 15.72
C PHE A 33 11.07 -12.19 16.38
N SER A 34 11.69 -13.24 15.88
CA SER A 34 13.07 -13.60 16.15
C SER A 34 13.89 -13.43 14.87
N LEU A 35 14.84 -12.51 14.89
CA LEU A 35 15.64 -12.15 13.72
C LEU A 35 17.12 -12.45 13.98
N LYS A 36 17.80 -13.05 13.01
CA LYS A 36 19.23 -13.29 13.01
C LYS A 36 19.83 -12.85 11.69
N THR A 37 20.95 -12.14 11.75
CA THR A 37 21.65 -11.66 10.55
C THR A 37 23.13 -11.96 10.65
N ALA A 38 23.64 -12.62 9.59
CA ALA A 38 25.09 -12.74 9.40
C ALA A 38 25.55 -11.56 8.54
N VAL A 39 26.54 -10.83 9.03
CA VAL A 39 27.10 -9.65 8.39
C VAL A 39 28.61 -9.73 8.39
N ARG A 40 29.25 -9.30 7.29
CA ARG A 40 30.71 -9.17 7.19
C ARG A 40 31.21 -7.96 7.95
N PRO A 41 32.50 -7.92 8.34
CA PRO A 41 33.07 -6.74 8.99
C PRO A 41 32.95 -5.45 8.17
N ASP A 42 32.86 -5.54 6.85
CA ASP A 42 32.65 -4.40 5.96
C ASP A 42 31.18 -3.95 5.89
N GLY A 43 30.27 -4.62 6.62
CA GLY A 43 28.85 -4.31 6.68
C GLY A 43 28.00 -4.95 5.58
N ARG A 44 28.51 -5.84 4.74
CA ARG A 44 27.71 -6.58 3.77
C ARG A 44 26.92 -7.69 4.45
N LEU A 45 25.62 -7.73 4.20
CA LEU A 45 24.74 -8.81 4.65
C LEU A 45 25.09 -10.12 3.91
N VAL A 46 25.10 -11.21 4.63
CA VAL A 46 25.41 -12.56 4.09
C VAL A 46 24.20 -13.47 4.15
N ALA A 47 23.51 -13.46 5.30
CA ALA A 47 22.33 -14.28 5.53
C ALA A 47 21.40 -13.60 6.51
N ARG A 48 20.11 -13.81 6.33
CA ARG A 48 19.08 -13.39 7.29
C ARG A 48 18.15 -14.54 7.60
N ARG A 49 17.85 -14.76 8.86
CA ARG A 49 16.81 -15.66 9.33
C ARG A 49 15.72 -14.88 10.05
N TYR A 50 14.51 -15.25 9.75
CA TYR A 50 13.29 -14.71 10.28
C TYR A 50 12.42 -15.83 10.83
N GLU A 51 12.01 -15.74 12.08
CA GLU A 51 11.01 -16.59 12.68
C GLU A 51 9.93 -15.72 13.31
N ALA A 52 8.67 -15.96 13.00
CA ALA A 52 7.58 -15.14 13.48
C ALA A 52 6.39 -15.96 13.98
N TYR A 53 5.82 -15.52 15.10
CA TYR A 53 4.59 -16.04 15.67
C TYR A 53 3.50 -14.97 15.58
N SER A 54 2.53 -15.19 14.70
CA SER A 54 1.44 -14.26 14.43
C SER A 54 0.22 -14.64 15.27
N ASN A 55 -0.19 -13.74 16.16
CA ASN A 55 -1.35 -13.92 17.01
C ASN A 55 -2.64 -13.67 16.23
N GLN A 56 -3.35 -14.74 15.84
CA GLN A 56 -4.55 -14.64 15.03
C GLN A 56 -5.81 -14.33 15.82
N GLY A 57 -5.80 -14.55 17.13
CA GLY A 57 -7.00 -14.48 17.97
C GLY A 57 -7.85 -15.75 17.88
N GLY A 58 -9.12 -15.65 18.28
CA GLY A 58 -10.00 -16.83 18.46
C GLY A 58 -10.52 -17.44 17.16
N TYR A 59 -10.49 -16.74 16.04
CA TYR A 59 -11.07 -17.22 14.78
C TYR A 59 -10.12 -17.00 13.60
N ALA A 60 -10.05 -17.99 12.71
CA ALA A 60 -9.37 -17.85 11.43
C ALA A 60 -10.10 -16.81 10.57
N SER A 61 -9.42 -15.73 10.25
CA SER A 61 -9.89 -14.68 9.35
C SER A 61 -8.81 -14.43 8.30
N HIS A 62 -8.07 -13.36 8.42
CA HIS A 62 -6.97 -13.01 7.53
C HIS A 62 -5.58 -13.30 8.12
N GLY A 63 -5.49 -13.78 9.37
CA GLY A 63 -4.22 -13.90 10.09
C GLY A 63 -3.15 -14.66 9.33
N HIS A 64 -3.49 -15.79 8.73
CA HIS A 64 -2.57 -16.58 7.91
C HIS A 64 -2.02 -15.80 6.70
N SER A 65 -2.89 -15.16 5.93
CA SER A 65 -2.49 -14.38 4.75
C SER A 65 -1.68 -13.13 5.12
N ILE A 66 -1.96 -12.53 6.27
CA ILE A 66 -1.20 -11.39 6.80
C ILE A 66 0.21 -11.83 7.18
N ALA A 67 0.34 -12.96 7.86
CA ALA A 67 1.62 -13.54 8.24
C ALA A 67 2.47 -13.91 7.01
N ALA A 68 1.86 -14.53 5.99
CA ALA A 68 2.51 -14.83 4.73
C ALA A 68 2.96 -13.57 3.97
N ASN A 69 2.13 -12.50 3.98
CA ASN A 69 2.50 -11.24 3.35
C ASN A 69 3.67 -10.55 4.07
N ALA A 70 3.71 -10.61 5.41
CA ALA A 70 4.83 -10.11 6.20
C ALA A 70 6.13 -10.88 5.86
N SER A 71 6.07 -12.22 5.83
CA SER A 71 7.20 -13.07 5.46
C SER A 71 7.73 -12.77 4.05
N ASN A 72 6.85 -12.60 3.07
CA ASN A 72 7.24 -12.23 1.71
C ASN A 72 7.92 -10.84 1.67
N ALA A 73 7.45 -9.88 2.45
CA ALA A 73 8.04 -8.54 2.49
C ALA A 73 9.42 -8.50 3.15
N TYR A 74 9.75 -9.47 4.00
CA TYR A 74 11.06 -9.58 4.65
C TYR A 74 12.22 -9.69 3.66
N ARG A 75 11.99 -10.24 2.48
CA ARG A 75 13.01 -10.35 1.41
C ARG A 75 13.22 -9.06 0.63
N HIS A 76 12.32 -8.11 0.73
CA HIS A 76 12.43 -6.83 0.06
C HIS A 76 13.31 -5.86 0.84
N LEU A 77 13.69 -4.74 0.26
CA LEU A 77 14.55 -3.67 0.75
C LEU A 77 16.05 -3.97 0.66
N TYR A 78 16.49 -5.17 1.00
CA TYR A 78 17.90 -5.58 0.99
C TYR A 78 18.17 -6.60 -0.11
N GLN A 79 19.41 -6.66 -0.58
CA GLN A 79 19.83 -7.51 -1.69
C GLN A 79 21.15 -8.24 -1.38
N ASP A 80 21.50 -9.18 -2.27
CA ASP A 80 22.79 -9.90 -2.30
C ASP A 80 23.03 -10.86 -1.11
N GLU A 81 22.03 -11.14 -0.29
CA GLU A 81 22.15 -12.21 0.69
C GLU A 81 22.21 -13.58 0.00
N GLN A 82 23.12 -14.43 0.45
CA GLN A 82 23.26 -15.81 -0.02
C GLN A 82 22.18 -16.74 0.52
N VAL A 83 21.71 -16.45 1.73
CA VAL A 83 20.67 -17.22 2.41
C VAL A 83 19.63 -16.26 3.00
N LEU A 84 18.38 -16.53 2.67
CA LEU A 84 17.23 -15.89 3.29
C LEU A 84 16.26 -16.99 3.73
N ASP A 85 16.13 -17.19 5.03
CA ASP A 85 15.31 -18.22 5.64
C ASP A 85 14.19 -17.57 6.46
N ALA A 86 12.94 -18.04 6.28
CA ALA A 86 11.78 -17.42 6.91
C ALA A 86 10.72 -18.46 7.29
N ASP A 87 10.51 -18.61 8.59
CA ASP A 87 9.44 -19.42 9.16
C ASP A 87 8.38 -18.52 9.80
N THR A 88 7.12 -18.79 9.50
CA THR A 88 6.02 -18.02 10.06
C THR A 88 4.91 -18.95 10.56
N TYR A 89 4.55 -18.77 11.81
CA TYR A 89 3.51 -19.53 12.49
C TYR A 89 2.33 -18.61 12.81
N THR A 90 1.12 -19.06 12.48
CA THR A 90 -0.11 -18.37 12.85
C THR A 90 -0.78 -19.16 13.97
N VAL A 91 -0.96 -18.53 15.13
CA VAL A 91 -1.43 -19.19 16.34
C VAL A 91 -2.78 -18.66 16.79
N TYR A 92 -3.66 -19.57 17.22
CA TYR A 92 -4.91 -19.21 17.84
C TYR A 92 -4.69 -18.78 19.30
N THR A 93 -5.45 -17.77 19.71
CA THR A 93 -5.48 -17.28 21.09
C THR A 93 -6.90 -16.83 21.46
N ASN A 94 -7.10 -16.40 22.69
CA ASN A 94 -8.39 -15.96 23.21
C ASN A 94 -8.65 -14.45 23.11
N ILE A 95 -8.01 -13.76 22.15
CA ILE A 95 -8.26 -12.33 21.88
C ILE A 95 -9.13 -12.14 20.64
N ALA A 96 -9.51 -10.90 20.36
CA ALA A 96 -10.22 -10.53 19.15
C ALA A 96 -9.44 -10.95 17.89
N SER A 97 -10.15 -11.38 16.84
CA SER A 97 -9.53 -11.91 15.64
C SER A 97 -8.64 -10.90 14.93
N GLY A 98 -7.44 -11.33 14.61
CA GLY A 98 -6.57 -10.60 13.70
C GLY A 98 -7.17 -10.53 12.30
N GLY A 99 -7.12 -9.36 11.67
CA GLY A 99 -7.70 -9.17 10.35
C GLY A 99 -7.03 -8.11 9.51
N ALA A 100 -7.60 -7.92 8.33
CA ALA A 100 -7.08 -6.95 7.38
C ALA A 100 -7.06 -5.55 8.00
N MET A 101 -5.87 -4.99 8.14
CA MET A 101 -5.62 -3.63 8.56
C MET A 101 -4.57 -3.02 7.63
N ARG A 102 -4.70 -1.74 7.31
CA ARG A 102 -3.85 -1.00 6.36
C ARG A 102 -2.38 -1.38 6.49
N GLY A 103 -1.78 -1.90 5.39
CA GLY A 103 -0.42 -2.44 5.37
C GLY A 103 -0.33 -3.96 5.49
N TYR A 104 -1.33 -4.67 6.05
CA TYR A 104 -1.51 -6.14 5.96
C TYR A 104 -0.25 -6.94 6.32
N GLY A 105 0.31 -6.70 7.52
CA GLY A 105 1.53 -7.33 8.02
C GLY A 105 2.82 -6.56 7.75
N ILE A 106 2.84 -5.70 6.76
CA ILE A 106 4.03 -4.90 6.39
C ILE A 106 4.50 -3.98 7.51
N PRO A 107 3.63 -3.25 8.24
CA PRO A 107 4.07 -2.42 9.35
C PRO A 107 4.79 -3.22 10.44
N GLN A 108 4.27 -4.42 10.76
CA GLN A 108 4.86 -5.27 11.79
C GLN A 108 6.27 -5.75 11.39
N VAL A 109 6.43 -6.34 10.19
CA VAL A 109 7.72 -6.85 9.74
C VAL A 109 8.73 -5.74 9.47
N ASN A 110 8.31 -4.61 8.90
CA ASN A 110 9.22 -3.50 8.65
C ASN A 110 9.73 -2.89 9.97
N PHE A 111 8.87 -2.75 10.98
CA PHE A 111 9.30 -2.30 12.29
C PHE A 111 10.37 -3.23 12.88
N ALA A 112 10.11 -4.54 12.89
CA ALA A 112 11.03 -5.53 13.43
C ALA A 112 12.35 -5.55 12.64
N MET A 113 12.28 -5.60 11.31
CA MET A 113 13.45 -5.65 10.44
C MET A 113 14.33 -4.40 10.57
N GLU A 114 13.72 -3.21 10.52
CA GLU A 114 14.49 -1.96 10.56
C GLU A 114 15.07 -1.66 11.93
N ALA A 115 14.37 -2.01 13.02
CA ALA A 115 14.94 -1.98 14.37
C ALA A 115 16.13 -2.95 14.49
N HIS A 116 16.00 -4.16 13.96
CA HIS A 116 17.08 -5.14 13.93
C HIS A 116 18.28 -4.67 13.10
N MET A 117 18.06 -3.98 11.97
CA MET A 117 19.16 -3.41 11.17
C MET A 117 19.92 -2.31 11.92
N ASP A 118 19.26 -1.55 12.77
CA ASP A 118 19.93 -0.60 13.65
C ASP A 118 20.79 -1.32 14.70
N ASP A 119 20.32 -2.46 15.24
CA ASP A 119 21.11 -3.28 16.16
C ASP A 119 22.32 -3.93 15.48
N VAL A 120 22.15 -4.42 14.25
CA VAL A 120 23.26 -4.94 13.43
C VAL A 120 24.30 -3.85 13.17
N ALA A 121 23.87 -2.66 12.76
CA ALA A 121 24.79 -1.52 12.54
C ALA A 121 25.57 -1.17 13.81
N ARG A 122 24.88 -1.13 14.94
CA ARG A 122 25.48 -0.87 16.26
C ARG A 122 26.50 -1.95 16.64
N ALA A 123 26.17 -3.22 16.41
CA ALA A 123 27.03 -4.35 16.75
C ALA A 123 28.37 -4.37 15.98
N ILE A 124 28.38 -3.87 14.75
CA ILE A 124 29.60 -3.78 13.92
C ILE A 124 30.22 -2.37 13.91
N GLY A 125 29.71 -1.43 14.72
CA GLY A 125 30.21 -0.07 14.80
C GLY A 125 30.02 0.78 13.54
N MET A 126 29.01 0.46 12.72
CA MET A 126 28.70 1.17 11.47
C MET A 126 27.53 2.15 11.67
N ASP A 127 27.51 3.24 10.91
CA ASP A 127 26.34 4.12 10.87
C ASP A 127 25.13 3.37 10.27
N PRO A 128 23.92 3.46 10.87
CA PRO A 128 22.74 2.77 10.36
C PRO A 128 22.34 3.14 8.93
N ILE A 129 22.58 4.39 8.51
CA ILE A 129 22.31 4.78 7.12
C ILE A 129 23.36 4.17 6.18
N ASP A 130 24.62 4.14 6.57
CA ASP A 130 25.69 3.56 5.75
C ASP A 130 25.50 2.06 5.55
N LEU A 131 25.01 1.33 6.58
CA LEU A 131 24.61 -0.07 6.45
C LEU A 131 23.50 -0.25 5.42
N ARG A 132 22.47 0.61 5.46
CA ARG A 132 21.37 0.58 4.50
C ARG A 132 21.82 0.94 3.09
N VAL A 133 22.61 2.00 2.92
CA VAL A 133 23.18 2.40 1.63
C VAL A 133 23.98 1.26 0.99
N LYS A 134 24.72 0.52 1.80
CA LYS A 134 25.54 -0.61 1.32
C LYS A 134 24.69 -1.78 0.80
N ASN A 135 23.56 -2.06 1.43
CA ASN A 135 22.81 -3.29 1.25
C ASN A 135 21.42 -3.10 0.61
N CYS A 136 20.94 -1.85 0.45
CA CYS A 136 19.60 -1.64 -0.08
C CYS A 136 19.48 -2.10 -1.55
N MET A 137 18.30 -2.57 -1.88
CA MET A 137 17.93 -3.04 -3.22
C MET A 137 18.12 -1.94 -4.27
N ARG A 138 18.76 -2.29 -5.37
CA ARG A 138 19.10 -1.40 -6.48
C ARG A 138 18.43 -1.82 -7.76
N GLN A 139 18.33 -0.88 -8.68
CA GLN A 139 17.90 -1.16 -10.06
C GLN A 139 18.74 -2.30 -10.67
N GLY A 140 18.08 -3.22 -11.33
CA GLY A 140 18.69 -4.39 -11.97
C GLY A 140 18.78 -5.63 -11.07
N TYR A 141 18.56 -5.50 -9.76
CA TYR A 141 18.52 -6.69 -8.89
C TYR A 141 17.37 -7.61 -9.26
N VAL A 142 17.66 -8.90 -9.31
CA VAL A 142 16.66 -9.97 -9.52
C VAL A 142 16.54 -10.75 -8.21
N ASP A 143 15.35 -10.74 -7.61
CA ASP A 143 15.09 -11.54 -6.41
C ASP A 143 15.18 -13.04 -6.75
N PRO A 144 16.14 -13.80 -6.19
CA PRO A 144 16.34 -15.20 -6.54
C PRO A 144 15.17 -16.09 -6.11
N GLY A 145 14.37 -15.67 -5.14
CA GLY A 145 13.21 -16.44 -4.66
C GLY A 145 11.95 -16.27 -5.50
N THR A 146 11.80 -15.17 -6.21
CA THR A 146 10.60 -14.87 -7.00
C THR A 146 10.88 -14.67 -8.49
N GLY A 147 12.14 -14.43 -8.87
CA GLY A 147 12.54 -14.06 -10.23
C GLY A 147 12.12 -12.64 -10.63
N ILE A 148 11.59 -11.85 -9.71
CA ILE A 148 11.13 -10.48 -9.98
C ILE A 148 12.33 -9.54 -10.07
N THR A 149 12.37 -8.75 -11.13
CA THR A 149 13.41 -7.75 -11.36
C THR A 149 13.00 -6.40 -10.77
N CYS A 150 13.90 -5.76 -10.03
CA CYS A 150 13.78 -4.38 -9.60
C CYS A 150 14.12 -3.44 -10.77
N TYR A 151 13.14 -3.03 -11.55
CA TYR A 151 13.35 -2.16 -12.70
C TYR A 151 13.72 -0.72 -12.34
N THR A 152 13.25 -0.24 -11.20
CA THR A 152 13.55 1.11 -10.68
C THR A 152 13.67 1.06 -9.16
N SER A 153 14.61 1.82 -8.60
CA SER A 153 14.76 1.97 -7.14
C SER A 153 15.14 3.40 -6.78
N GLY A 154 14.31 4.04 -5.98
CA GLY A 154 14.57 5.36 -5.40
C GLY A 154 15.21 5.32 -4.01
N LEU A 155 15.50 4.14 -3.43
CA LEU A 155 15.94 3.99 -2.05
C LEU A 155 17.16 4.81 -1.71
N LEU A 156 18.21 4.79 -2.55
CA LEU A 156 19.43 5.58 -2.33
C LEU A 156 19.14 7.08 -2.30
N GLY A 157 18.33 7.56 -3.23
CA GLY A 157 17.91 8.96 -3.27
C GLY A 157 17.09 9.36 -2.03
N CYS A 158 16.20 8.50 -1.58
CA CYS A 158 15.41 8.71 -0.36
C CYS A 158 16.31 8.77 0.88
N LEU A 159 17.29 7.87 1.00
CA LEU A 159 18.25 7.88 2.10
C LEU A 159 19.10 9.15 2.11
N ASP A 160 19.65 9.55 0.96
CA ASP A 160 20.46 10.77 0.83
C ASP A 160 19.65 12.03 1.18
N GLN A 161 18.47 12.19 0.60
CA GLN A 161 17.61 13.34 0.89
C GLN A 161 17.11 13.33 2.35
N GLY A 162 16.71 12.17 2.86
CA GLY A 162 16.28 12.02 4.24
C GLY A 162 17.40 12.35 5.24
N LYS A 163 18.63 11.91 4.95
CA LYS A 163 19.84 12.22 5.75
C LYS A 163 20.07 13.73 5.85
N LYS A 164 19.99 14.43 4.72
CA LYS A 164 20.14 15.90 4.64
C LYS A 164 19.01 16.62 5.34
N TYR A 165 17.76 16.23 5.04
CA TYR A 165 16.56 16.88 5.55
C TYR A 165 16.47 16.83 7.08
N ILE A 166 16.81 15.70 7.70
CA ILE A 166 16.75 15.55 9.15
C ILE A 166 17.99 16.14 9.88
N GLY A 167 19.07 16.50 9.16
CA GLY A 167 20.34 16.92 9.76
C GLY A 167 21.01 15.77 10.53
N TRP A 168 21.15 14.63 9.86
CA TRP A 168 21.56 13.37 10.49
C TRP A 168 22.91 13.47 11.20
N ASP A 169 23.95 13.91 10.49
CA ASP A 169 25.32 13.89 11.00
C ASP A 169 25.51 14.81 12.22
N GLU A 170 24.90 16.00 12.18
CA GLU A 170 24.91 16.98 13.27
C GLU A 170 24.16 16.45 14.50
N LYS A 171 22.96 15.90 14.28
CA LYS A 171 22.13 15.39 15.38
C LYS A 171 22.70 14.12 15.99
N ARG A 172 23.30 13.22 15.20
CA ARG A 172 24.00 12.04 15.73
C ARG A 172 25.13 12.44 16.66
N LYS A 173 25.93 13.45 16.29
CA LYS A 173 27.00 14.00 17.15
C LYS A 173 26.44 14.67 18.41
N ALA A 174 25.45 15.55 18.23
CA ALA A 174 24.85 16.31 19.33
C ALA A 174 24.16 15.42 20.37
N TYR A 175 23.59 14.29 19.93
CA TYR A 175 22.84 13.39 20.81
C TYR A 175 23.63 12.17 21.30
N ALA A 176 24.93 12.06 20.99
CA ALA A 176 25.74 10.90 21.36
C ALA A 176 25.92 10.76 22.88
N ASN A 177 26.19 11.88 23.59
CA ASN A 177 26.55 11.88 25.00
C ASN A 177 25.62 12.79 25.82
N GLN A 178 24.37 12.39 25.94
CA GLN A 178 23.36 13.16 26.68
C GLN A 178 23.30 12.76 28.15
N THR A 179 23.13 13.75 29.02
CA THR A 179 22.87 13.58 30.45
C THR A 179 21.50 14.15 30.83
N GLY A 180 20.94 13.78 31.99
CA GLY A 180 19.64 14.25 32.47
C GLY A 180 18.48 13.33 32.07
N ASN A 181 17.25 13.75 32.40
CA ASN A 181 16.04 12.93 32.22
C ASN A 181 15.42 13.01 30.80
N VAL A 182 15.77 14.06 30.04
CA VAL A 182 15.31 14.22 28.66
C VAL A 182 16.38 13.69 27.71
N ARG A 183 15.97 12.80 26.82
CA ARG A 183 16.82 12.24 25.77
C ARG A 183 16.25 12.60 24.40
N ARG A 184 17.11 12.91 23.47
CA ARG A 184 16.77 13.15 22.06
C ARG A 184 17.44 12.12 21.19
N GLY A 185 16.78 11.71 20.12
CA GLY A 185 17.31 10.75 19.16
C GLY A 185 16.97 11.16 17.73
N VAL A 186 17.69 10.58 16.80
CA VAL A 186 17.40 10.64 15.37
C VAL A 186 17.47 9.22 14.83
N GLY A 187 16.48 8.82 14.07
CA GLY A 187 16.38 7.49 13.46
C GLY A 187 15.90 7.60 12.00
N MET A 188 16.21 6.58 11.22
CA MET A 188 15.75 6.42 9.85
C MET A 188 15.45 4.95 9.61
N ALA A 189 14.35 4.70 8.91
CA ALA A 189 13.94 3.38 8.49
C ALA A 189 13.54 3.41 7.01
N MET A 190 13.72 2.29 6.33
CA MET A 190 13.18 2.06 4.99
C MET A 190 11.94 1.20 5.09
N PHE A 191 11.09 1.26 4.07
CA PHE A 191 9.99 0.31 3.95
C PHE A 191 9.65 0.05 2.49
N SER A 192 9.02 -1.08 2.24
CA SER A 192 8.47 -1.42 0.94
C SER A 192 7.04 -1.91 1.07
N TYR A 193 6.25 -1.69 0.03
CA TYR A 193 4.91 -2.25 -0.09
C TYR A 193 4.61 -2.55 -1.55
N LYS A 194 4.00 -3.68 -1.81
CA LYS A 194 3.58 -4.05 -3.17
C LYS A 194 2.30 -3.31 -3.56
N THR A 195 2.14 -3.04 -4.84
CA THR A 195 0.90 -2.53 -5.44
C THR A 195 0.20 -3.66 -6.19
N GLY A 196 -1.05 -3.93 -5.80
CA GLY A 196 -1.82 -5.03 -6.35
C GLY A 196 -1.49 -6.39 -5.76
N VAL A 197 -2.19 -7.42 -6.22
CA VAL A 197 -2.07 -8.81 -5.76
C VAL A 197 -1.75 -9.80 -6.88
N TYR A 198 -1.56 -9.32 -8.09
CA TYR A 198 -1.15 -10.19 -9.21
C TYR A 198 0.20 -10.88 -8.90
N PRO A 199 0.40 -12.16 -9.21
CA PRO A 199 -0.50 -13.05 -9.94
C PRO A 199 -1.47 -13.86 -9.04
N ILE A 200 -1.53 -13.60 -7.73
CA ILE A 200 -2.34 -14.36 -6.77
C ILE A 200 -3.83 -14.19 -7.05
N SER A 201 -4.24 -12.99 -7.52
CA SER A 201 -5.61 -12.68 -7.90
C SER A 201 -5.66 -11.81 -9.14
N LEU A 202 -6.80 -11.79 -9.83
CA LEU A 202 -7.03 -10.91 -10.97
C LEU A 202 -7.13 -9.46 -10.54
N GLU A 203 -6.45 -8.61 -11.27
CA GLU A 203 -6.50 -7.15 -11.12
C GLU A 203 -7.38 -6.55 -12.19
N THR A 204 -8.68 -6.44 -11.91
CA THR A 204 -9.67 -5.86 -12.81
C THR A 204 -10.33 -4.63 -12.21
N ALA A 205 -10.63 -3.66 -13.05
CA ALA A 205 -11.39 -2.47 -12.70
C ALA A 205 -12.12 -1.93 -13.94
N SER A 206 -13.20 -1.19 -13.71
CA SER A 206 -13.97 -0.58 -14.76
C SER A 206 -14.34 0.86 -14.40
N ALA A 207 -14.51 1.70 -15.43
CA ALA A 207 -14.97 3.07 -15.30
C ALA A 207 -15.98 3.39 -16.39
N ARG A 208 -16.94 4.24 -16.09
CA ARG A 208 -17.93 4.77 -17.03
C ARG A 208 -17.98 6.28 -16.92
N LEU A 209 -17.97 6.96 -18.07
CA LEU A 209 -18.13 8.41 -18.18
C LEU A 209 -19.38 8.72 -19.01
N VAL A 210 -20.19 9.65 -18.52
CA VAL A 210 -21.39 10.14 -19.18
C VAL A 210 -21.28 11.66 -19.31
N LEU A 211 -21.44 12.19 -20.53
CA LEU A 211 -21.53 13.62 -20.77
C LEU A 211 -22.94 14.11 -20.44
N ASN A 212 -23.06 15.09 -19.57
CA ASN A 212 -24.31 15.74 -19.24
C ASN A 212 -24.67 16.83 -20.25
N GLN A 213 -25.93 17.24 -20.28
CA GLN A 213 -26.42 18.28 -21.21
C GLN A 213 -25.86 19.66 -20.94
N ASP A 214 -25.43 19.91 -19.72
CA ASP A 214 -24.80 21.18 -19.28
C ASP A 214 -23.30 21.26 -19.58
N GLY A 215 -22.73 20.20 -20.20
CA GLY A 215 -21.32 20.12 -20.52
C GLY A 215 -20.44 19.52 -19.43
N THR A 216 -20.98 19.18 -18.27
CA THR A 216 -20.27 18.47 -17.22
C THR A 216 -20.20 16.96 -17.54
N ALA A 217 -19.37 16.20 -16.81
CA ALA A 217 -19.30 14.76 -16.95
C ALA A 217 -19.58 14.06 -15.62
N GLN A 218 -20.38 13.00 -15.69
CA GLN A 218 -20.60 12.09 -14.58
C GLN A 218 -19.61 10.93 -14.68
N LEU A 219 -18.84 10.70 -13.60
CA LEU A 219 -17.93 9.59 -13.46
C LEU A 219 -18.54 8.52 -12.56
N GLN A 220 -18.60 7.28 -13.05
CA GLN A 220 -19.06 6.11 -12.31
C GLN A 220 -17.90 5.13 -12.18
N MET A 221 -17.53 4.83 -10.94
CA MET A 221 -16.44 3.92 -10.59
C MET A 221 -16.94 2.85 -9.62
N GLY A 222 -16.50 1.62 -9.79
CA GLY A 222 -16.70 0.56 -8.79
C GLY A 222 -15.67 0.63 -7.63
N ALA A 223 -14.64 1.46 -7.77
CA ALA A 223 -13.63 1.69 -6.74
C ALA A 223 -14.23 2.38 -5.53
N THR A 224 -13.89 1.90 -4.33
CA THR A 224 -14.53 2.30 -3.07
C THR A 224 -13.78 3.43 -2.38
N GLU A 225 -14.48 4.52 -2.04
CA GLU A 225 -13.98 5.53 -1.10
C GLU A 225 -14.10 5.00 0.34
N ILE A 226 -13.01 4.99 1.08
CA ILE A 226 -12.92 4.54 2.47
C ILE A 226 -12.17 5.54 3.35
N GLY A 227 -12.14 6.81 2.94
CA GLY A 227 -11.42 7.89 3.61
C GLY A 227 -10.00 8.13 3.10
N GLN A 228 -9.57 7.42 2.02
CA GLN A 228 -8.24 7.57 1.43
C GLN A 228 -8.17 8.63 0.32
N GLY A 229 -9.29 9.27 -0.04
CA GLY A 229 -9.36 10.31 -1.06
C GLY A 229 -9.47 9.79 -2.50
N ALA A 230 -10.02 8.60 -2.70
CA ALA A 230 -10.18 8.00 -4.03
C ALA A 230 -11.02 8.87 -4.95
N ASP A 231 -12.15 9.38 -4.47
CA ASP A 231 -13.06 10.20 -5.26
C ASP A 231 -12.36 11.45 -5.79
N THR A 232 -11.60 12.15 -4.94
CA THR A 232 -10.81 13.31 -5.35
C THR A 232 -9.77 12.95 -6.41
N VAL A 233 -9.01 11.88 -6.18
CA VAL A 233 -7.96 11.45 -7.10
C VAL A 233 -8.54 11.05 -8.46
N PHE A 234 -9.64 10.31 -8.48
CA PHE A 234 -10.27 9.91 -9.74
C PHE A 234 -10.89 11.08 -10.49
N THR A 235 -11.49 12.03 -9.79
CA THR A 235 -11.97 13.29 -10.38
C THR A 235 -10.84 14.04 -11.09
N GLN A 236 -9.71 14.24 -10.42
CA GLN A 236 -8.51 14.89 -10.99
C GLN A 236 -7.95 14.11 -12.19
N MET A 237 -7.83 12.78 -12.10
CA MET A 237 -7.35 11.95 -13.21
C MET A 237 -8.27 12.02 -14.44
N ALA A 238 -9.58 12.06 -14.23
CA ALA A 238 -10.56 12.21 -15.30
C ALA A 238 -10.44 13.60 -15.95
N ALA A 239 -10.47 14.66 -15.14
CA ALA A 239 -10.40 16.04 -15.58
C ALA A 239 -9.12 16.30 -16.40
N GLU A 240 -7.95 15.93 -15.88
CA GLU A 240 -6.67 16.07 -16.60
C GLU A 240 -6.66 15.29 -17.93
N THR A 241 -7.18 14.06 -17.94
CA THR A 241 -7.16 13.21 -19.15
C THR A 241 -8.12 13.72 -20.22
N ILE A 242 -9.28 14.23 -19.83
CA ILE A 242 -10.32 14.74 -20.73
C ILE A 242 -9.98 16.16 -21.20
N GLY A 243 -9.39 16.97 -20.32
CA GLY A 243 -9.17 18.40 -20.48
C GLY A 243 -10.35 19.23 -19.93
N PHE A 244 -11.00 18.73 -18.88
CA PHE A 244 -12.04 19.41 -18.13
C PHE A 244 -11.46 20.03 -16.87
N ARG A 245 -12.24 20.90 -16.18
CA ARG A 245 -11.90 21.33 -14.83
C ARG A 245 -12.37 20.28 -13.83
N ASP A 246 -11.74 20.21 -12.66
CA ASP A 246 -12.10 19.24 -11.62
C ASP A 246 -13.58 19.41 -11.20
N GLU A 247 -14.06 20.65 -11.11
CA GLU A 247 -15.44 20.99 -10.75
C GLU A 247 -16.50 20.55 -11.79
N ASP A 248 -16.08 20.26 -13.02
CA ASP A 248 -16.98 19.80 -14.08
C ASP A 248 -17.09 18.24 -14.11
N ILE A 249 -16.39 17.54 -13.20
CA ILE A 249 -16.47 16.09 -13.06
C ILE A 249 -17.23 15.73 -11.78
N HIS A 250 -18.36 15.09 -11.92
CA HIS A 250 -19.20 14.62 -10.81
C HIS A 250 -19.07 13.11 -10.63
N ILE A 251 -18.37 12.70 -9.55
CA ILE A 251 -18.20 11.28 -9.26
C ILE A 251 -19.41 10.72 -8.52
N VAL A 252 -19.86 9.53 -8.92
CA VAL A 252 -20.89 8.77 -8.20
C VAL A 252 -20.21 7.88 -7.19
N SER A 253 -20.23 8.29 -5.93
CA SER A 253 -19.56 7.63 -4.80
C SER A 253 -20.49 6.73 -3.98
N THR A 254 -21.64 6.37 -4.49
CA THR A 254 -22.64 5.57 -3.77
C THR A 254 -22.28 4.10 -3.65
N GLN A 255 -21.35 3.61 -4.49
CA GLN A 255 -20.97 2.20 -4.60
C GLN A 255 -22.19 1.26 -4.77
N ASP A 256 -23.16 1.76 -5.50
CA ASP A 256 -24.35 1.02 -5.86
C ASP A 256 -24.03 0.12 -7.07
N THR A 257 -24.09 -1.18 -6.86
CA THR A 257 -23.77 -2.17 -7.89
C THR A 257 -24.75 -2.19 -9.08
N ASP A 258 -25.91 -1.56 -8.95
CA ASP A 258 -26.83 -1.37 -10.06
C ASP A 258 -26.40 -0.21 -10.99
N VAL A 259 -25.62 0.73 -10.48
CA VAL A 259 -25.22 1.95 -11.20
C VAL A 259 -23.74 1.93 -11.58
N THR A 260 -22.87 1.54 -10.65
CA THR A 260 -21.42 1.58 -10.84
C THR A 260 -20.89 0.29 -11.49
N PRO A 261 -19.89 0.40 -12.37
CA PRO A 261 -19.30 -0.79 -12.99
C PRO A 261 -18.46 -1.58 -11.98
N PHE A 262 -18.15 -2.83 -12.31
CA PHE A 262 -17.43 -3.74 -11.45
C PHE A 262 -16.01 -3.26 -11.11
N ASP A 263 -15.63 -3.41 -9.86
CA ASP A 263 -14.25 -3.33 -9.34
C ASP A 263 -14.07 -4.39 -8.25
N THR A 264 -12.85 -4.87 -8.05
CA THR A 264 -12.57 -5.91 -7.05
C THR A 264 -12.43 -5.37 -5.63
N GLY A 265 -12.20 -4.06 -5.46
CA GLY A 265 -12.21 -3.38 -4.17
C GLY A 265 -10.95 -2.58 -3.83
N ALA A 266 -11.01 -1.92 -2.65
CA ALA A 266 -9.96 -1.06 -2.11
C ALA A 266 -9.00 -1.87 -1.23
N TYR A 267 -8.02 -2.52 -1.80
CA TYR A 267 -6.98 -3.28 -1.07
C TYR A 267 -5.64 -3.24 -1.81
N ALA A 268 -4.56 -3.66 -1.14
CA ALA A 268 -3.21 -3.79 -1.69
C ALA A 268 -2.72 -2.58 -2.49
N SER A 269 -3.15 -1.37 -2.14
CA SER A 269 -2.81 -0.11 -2.82
C SER A 269 -3.08 -0.10 -4.33
N ARG A 270 -4.07 -0.89 -4.80
CA ARG A 270 -4.34 -1.08 -6.23
C ARG A 270 -5.15 0.04 -6.88
N GLN A 271 -5.95 0.80 -6.13
CA GLN A 271 -6.96 1.67 -6.71
C GLN A 271 -6.39 2.72 -7.66
N THR A 272 -5.45 3.56 -7.22
CA THR A 272 -4.88 4.58 -8.11
C THR A 272 -4.20 3.98 -9.32
N TYR A 273 -3.57 2.82 -9.19
CA TYR A 273 -2.88 2.16 -10.29
C TYR A 273 -3.85 1.40 -11.20
N VAL A 274 -4.61 0.43 -10.67
CA VAL A 274 -5.47 -0.45 -11.51
C VAL A 274 -6.74 0.27 -11.92
N SER A 275 -7.52 0.80 -10.96
CA SER A 275 -8.77 1.50 -11.25
C SER A 275 -8.51 2.82 -11.96
N GLY A 276 -7.43 3.56 -11.59
CA GLY A 276 -7.01 4.75 -12.29
C GLY A 276 -6.59 4.49 -13.74
N MET A 277 -5.96 3.36 -14.05
CA MET A 277 -5.64 2.99 -15.45
C MET A 277 -6.88 2.64 -16.26
N ALA A 278 -7.89 1.99 -15.66
CA ALA A 278 -9.18 1.78 -16.29
C ALA A 278 -9.85 3.12 -16.60
N LEU A 279 -9.88 4.02 -15.62
CA LEU A 279 -10.37 5.39 -15.80
C LEU A 279 -9.63 6.13 -16.91
N LYS A 280 -8.31 6.13 -16.90
CA LYS A 280 -7.48 6.81 -17.92
C LYS A 280 -7.78 6.30 -19.34
N LYS A 281 -7.97 4.99 -19.51
CA LYS A 281 -8.39 4.41 -20.80
C LYS A 281 -9.77 4.89 -21.21
N THR A 282 -10.73 4.86 -20.29
CA THR A 282 -12.11 5.33 -20.53
C THR A 282 -12.14 6.83 -20.86
N ALA A 283 -11.43 7.66 -20.12
CA ALA A 283 -11.34 9.11 -20.33
C ALA A 283 -10.72 9.48 -21.68
N LYS A 284 -9.72 8.76 -22.15
CA LYS A 284 -9.15 8.93 -23.52
C LYS A 284 -10.19 8.65 -24.61
N VAL A 285 -10.94 7.57 -24.48
CA VAL A 285 -12.01 7.23 -25.44
C VAL A 285 -13.12 8.27 -25.39
N PHE A 286 -13.52 8.69 -24.19
CA PHE A 286 -14.53 9.72 -23.99
C PHE A 286 -14.13 11.05 -24.64
N ARG A 287 -12.92 11.53 -24.40
CA ARG A 287 -12.37 12.72 -25.05
C ARG A 287 -12.38 12.62 -26.57
N ALA A 288 -11.92 11.50 -27.10
CA ALA A 288 -11.88 11.30 -28.55
C ALA A 288 -13.29 11.36 -29.18
N ARG A 289 -14.31 10.78 -28.52
CA ARG A 289 -15.71 10.86 -28.97
C ARG A 289 -16.24 12.28 -28.99
N ILE A 290 -16.00 13.07 -27.95
CA ILE A 290 -16.39 14.48 -27.88
C ILE A 290 -15.76 15.26 -29.03
N LEU A 291 -14.44 15.13 -29.22
CA LEU A 291 -13.71 15.86 -30.26
C LEU A 291 -14.18 15.48 -31.68
N ASN A 292 -14.41 14.20 -31.93
CA ASN A 292 -14.90 13.72 -33.21
C ASN A 292 -16.30 14.27 -33.51
N TYR A 293 -17.17 14.30 -32.50
CA TYR A 293 -18.53 14.85 -32.67
C TYR A 293 -18.51 16.36 -32.88
N ALA A 294 -17.71 17.09 -32.11
CA ALA A 294 -17.52 18.52 -32.29
C ALA A 294 -16.97 18.86 -33.68
N GLN A 295 -16.03 18.10 -34.18
CA GLN A 295 -15.50 18.24 -35.55
C GLN A 295 -16.58 17.99 -36.62
N TYR A 296 -17.45 17.00 -36.42
CA TYR A 296 -18.58 16.74 -37.29
C TYR A 296 -19.56 17.90 -37.33
N MET A 297 -19.92 18.45 -36.14
CA MET A 297 -20.82 19.61 -36.03
C MET A 297 -20.23 20.86 -36.71
N LEU A 298 -18.98 21.17 -36.49
CA LEU A 298 -18.29 22.31 -37.11
C LEU A 298 -18.23 22.20 -38.62
N LYS A 299 -18.01 21.03 -39.19
CA LYS A 299 -18.03 20.79 -40.64
C LYS A 299 -19.43 21.00 -41.22
N ARG A 300 -20.48 20.64 -40.50
CA ARG A 300 -21.87 20.90 -40.94
C ARG A 300 -22.22 22.37 -40.89
N ALA A 301 -21.83 23.08 -39.82
CA ALA A 301 -22.06 24.51 -39.71
C ALA A 301 -21.31 25.33 -40.76
N ALA A 302 -20.16 24.86 -41.24
CA ALA A 302 -19.40 25.53 -42.31
C ALA A 302 -19.99 25.28 -43.71
N ASN A 303 -20.90 24.31 -43.85
CA ASN A 303 -21.58 23.97 -45.13
C ASN A 303 -23.03 24.43 -45.19
N THR A 304 -23.56 25.08 -44.16
CA THR A 304 -24.85 25.75 -44.10
C THR A 304 -24.67 27.27 -44.08
#